data_17890963db9e8814ec2b323187eb7be2
#
_entry.id   17890963db9e8814ec2b323187eb7be2
#
_cell.length_a   1.000
_cell.length_b   1.000
_cell.length_c   1.000
_cell.angle_alpha   90.00
_cell.angle_beta   90.00
_cell.angle_gamma   90.00
#
_symmetry.space_group_name_H-M   'P 1'
#
loop_
_entity.id
_entity.type
_entity.pdbx_description
1 polymer ?
#
loop_
_entity_poly.entity_id
_entity_poly.type
_entity_poly.pdbx_seq_one_letter_code
_entity_poly.pdbx_strand_id
1 'polypeptide(L)'
;MLNNYNLFVYVASEPSNTVQEGLVIRQDIKEGTSVQTGSTITITVSTGPENPIVINPSLNTSTSISVEEGLAGGPQAVPQEETWVCNAQLSEPSGYAGETVRITLAQNDTIRTVFEGRTTFPYVLRVEGEPGVSEGMAYVYVLDDNGNVKTTTSYKGIVFQKQ
;
A
#
# COMPACT_ATOMS: atom_id res chain seq x y z
N MET A 1 -0.43 11.77 26.25
CA MET A 1 -0.91 12.10 27.61
C MET A 1 -0.85 10.96 28.64
N LEU A 2 -0.18 9.85 28.36
CA LEU A 2 -0.06 8.69 29.28
C LEU A 2 1.02 8.87 30.36
N ASN A 3 2.00 9.74 30.13
CA ASN A 3 3.11 9.94 31.07
C ASN A 3 2.74 10.51 32.45
N ASN A 4 1.56 11.13 32.59
CA ASN A 4 1.12 11.67 33.88
C ASN A 4 0.61 10.60 34.86
N TYR A 5 0.42 9.35 34.38
CA TYR A 5 -0.11 8.23 35.19
C TYR A 5 0.92 7.13 35.42
N ASN A 6 2.20 7.36 35.09
CA ASN A 6 3.28 6.35 35.16
C ASN A 6 2.88 5.03 34.46
N LEU A 7 2.26 5.11 33.28
CA LEU A 7 1.96 3.97 32.43
C LEU A 7 3.06 3.76 31.41
N PHE A 8 3.40 2.52 31.16
CA PHE A 8 4.34 2.12 30.11
C PHE A 8 3.55 1.76 28.85
N VAL A 9 4.11 2.09 27.70
CA VAL A 9 3.53 1.71 26.40
C VAL A 9 4.49 0.74 25.72
N TYR A 10 4.00 -0.44 25.38
CA TYR A 10 4.67 -1.39 24.50
C TYR A 10 4.02 -1.34 23.13
N VAL A 11 4.82 -1.16 22.07
CA VAL A 11 4.33 -1.13 20.70
C VAL A 11 4.66 -2.47 20.05
N ALA A 12 3.63 -3.25 19.75
CA ALA A 12 3.71 -4.44 18.91
C ALA A 12 3.37 -4.06 17.48
N SER A 13 3.84 -4.82 16.51
CA SER A 13 3.52 -4.64 15.10
C SER A 13 2.90 -5.91 14.54
N GLU A 14 1.87 -5.78 13.71
CA GLU A 14 1.31 -6.90 12.96
C GLU A 14 0.82 -6.44 11.59
N PRO A 15 0.83 -7.33 10.58
CA PRO A 15 0.30 -7.00 9.27
C PRO A 15 -1.22 -6.84 9.31
N SER A 16 -1.75 -5.95 8.47
CA SER A 16 -3.18 -5.74 8.33
C SER A 16 -3.52 -5.34 6.90
N ASN A 17 -4.51 -6.01 6.33
CA ASN A 17 -5.04 -5.67 5.01
C ASN A 17 -6.08 -4.55 5.06
N THR A 18 -6.55 -4.19 6.27
CA THR A 18 -7.64 -3.22 6.47
C THR A 18 -7.21 -1.96 7.22
N VAL A 19 -6.09 -2.02 7.94
CA VAL A 19 -5.54 -0.88 8.68
C VAL A 19 -4.22 -0.48 8.02
N GLN A 20 -4.13 0.78 7.67
CA GLN A 20 -2.94 1.35 7.03
C GLN A 20 -1.71 1.19 7.92
N GLU A 21 -0.54 0.99 7.30
CA GLU A 21 0.75 0.97 7.98
C GLU A 21 0.95 2.21 8.85
N GLY A 22 1.45 2.00 10.04
CA GLY A 22 1.68 3.05 11.04
C GLY A 22 0.45 3.45 11.85
N LEU A 23 -0.74 2.96 11.53
CA LEU A 23 -1.96 3.20 12.31
C LEU A 23 -2.19 2.10 13.34
N VAL A 24 -2.82 2.47 14.45
CA VAL A 24 -3.15 1.54 15.53
C VAL A 24 -4.29 0.63 15.10
N ILE A 25 -4.05 -0.69 15.11
CA ILE A 25 -5.07 -1.72 14.86
C ILE A 25 -5.92 -1.91 16.12
N ARG A 26 -5.25 -2.05 17.27
CA ARG A 26 -5.90 -2.28 18.56
C ARG A 26 -4.98 -1.95 19.72
N GLN A 27 -5.57 -1.89 20.88
CA GLN A 27 -4.89 -1.89 22.18
C GLN A 27 -5.45 -3.00 23.07
N ASP A 28 -4.63 -3.54 23.97
CA ASP A 28 -5.02 -4.64 24.86
C ASP A 28 -5.96 -4.18 25.98
N ILE A 29 -5.80 -2.97 26.45
CA ILE A 29 -6.62 -2.36 27.51
C ILE A 29 -7.51 -1.31 26.89
N LYS A 30 -8.84 -1.48 27.04
CA LYS A 30 -9.82 -0.53 26.47
C LYS A 30 -9.76 0.82 27.21
N GLU A 31 -10.12 1.88 26.48
CA GLU A 31 -10.31 3.21 27.04
C GLU A 31 -11.31 3.17 28.21
N GLY A 32 -11.00 3.93 29.28
CA GLY A 32 -11.81 3.98 30.49
C GLY A 32 -11.60 2.83 31.48
N THR A 33 -10.73 1.86 31.16
CA THR A 33 -10.39 0.79 32.11
C THR A 33 -9.45 1.31 33.20
N SER A 34 -9.79 1.06 34.45
CA SER A 34 -8.90 1.37 35.58
C SER A 34 -7.73 0.40 35.62
N VAL A 35 -6.51 0.92 35.58
CA VAL A 35 -5.28 0.14 35.65
C VAL A 35 -4.40 0.63 36.79
N GLN A 36 -3.51 -0.23 37.29
CA GLN A 36 -2.58 0.14 38.33
C GLN A 36 -1.46 1.03 37.76
N THR A 37 -0.94 1.93 38.60
CA THR A 37 0.28 2.68 38.29
C THR A 37 1.43 1.73 37.95
N GLY A 38 2.12 1.98 36.84
CA GLY A 38 3.19 1.08 36.36
C GLY A 38 2.72 -0.02 35.43
N SER A 39 1.41 -0.08 35.10
CA SER A 39 0.90 -1.01 34.10
C SER A 39 1.48 -0.71 32.71
N THR A 40 1.69 -1.77 31.93
CA THR A 40 2.06 -1.66 30.51
C THR A 40 0.81 -1.82 29.66
N ILE A 41 0.64 -0.91 28.70
CA ILE A 41 -0.42 -0.96 27.68
C ILE A 41 0.24 -1.38 26.38
N THR A 42 -0.26 -2.43 25.75
CA THR A 42 0.20 -2.87 24.44
C THR A 42 -0.65 -2.20 23.34
N ILE A 43 0.00 -1.48 22.45
CA ILE A 43 -0.61 -0.93 21.25
C ILE A 43 -0.10 -1.72 20.06
N THR A 44 -1.01 -2.31 19.28
CA THR A 44 -0.66 -3.01 18.04
C THR A 44 -0.81 -2.07 16.86
N VAL A 45 0.29 -1.86 16.14
CA VAL A 45 0.38 -0.98 14.97
C VAL A 45 0.45 -1.81 13.70
N SER A 46 -0.26 -1.39 12.67
CA SER A 46 -0.22 -2.04 11.36
C SER A 46 1.13 -1.87 10.69
N THR A 47 1.67 -2.95 10.13
CA THR A 47 2.81 -2.94 9.20
C THR A 47 2.36 -2.93 7.73
N GLY A 48 1.07 -2.73 7.49
CA GLY A 48 0.48 -2.90 6.16
C GLY A 48 0.20 -4.37 5.83
N PRO A 49 -0.15 -4.70 4.59
CA PRO A 49 -0.47 -6.07 4.17
C PRO A 49 0.72 -7.01 4.31
N GLU A 50 0.47 -8.26 4.70
CA GLU A 50 1.49 -9.29 4.95
C GLU A 50 2.29 -9.68 3.69
N ASN A 51 1.70 -9.50 2.52
CA ASN A 51 2.34 -9.72 1.23
C ASN A 51 2.04 -8.54 0.30
N PRO A 52 2.94 -7.57 0.14
CA PRO A 52 2.84 -6.67 -0.98
C PRO A 52 2.96 -7.52 -2.25
N ILE A 53 1.90 -7.55 -3.07
CA ILE A 53 1.96 -8.20 -4.38
C ILE A 53 2.96 -7.41 -5.21
N VAL A 54 4.20 -7.90 -5.26
CA VAL A 54 5.21 -7.41 -6.19
C VAL A 54 4.82 -7.94 -7.57
N ILE A 55 4.05 -7.17 -8.32
CA ILE A 55 3.85 -7.46 -9.72
C ILE A 55 5.14 -7.07 -10.43
N ASN A 56 6.02 -8.05 -10.62
CA ASN A 56 7.15 -7.91 -11.53
C ASN A 56 6.60 -7.79 -12.96
N PRO A 57 6.84 -6.68 -13.67
CA PRO A 57 6.36 -6.51 -15.04
C PRO A 57 7.15 -7.34 -16.08
N SER A 58 7.92 -8.33 -15.66
CA SER A 58 8.84 -9.10 -16.53
C SER A 58 8.44 -10.56 -16.72
N LEU A 59 7.15 -10.91 -16.77
CA LEU A 59 6.71 -12.22 -17.21
C LEU A 59 5.65 -12.11 -18.29
N ASN A 60 6.00 -11.50 -19.43
CA ASN A 60 5.39 -11.85 -20.69
C ASN A 60 6.01 -13.16 -21.17
N THR A 61 5.59 -14.26 -20.57
CA THR A 61 5.80 -15.57 -21.18
C THR A 61 4.54 -15.87 -21.98
N SER A 62 4.59 -15.54 -23.26
CA SER A 62 3.68 -16.10 -24.25
C SER A 62 3.90 -17.62 -24.29
N THR A 63 3.16 -18.34 -23.48
CA THR A 63 3.03 -19.79 -23.68
C THR A 63 1.94 -20.01 -24.71
N SER A 64 2.36 -20.13 -25.97
CA SER A 64 1.51 -20.68 -27.01
C SER A 64 1.24 -22.15 -26.71
N ILE A 65 0.06 -22.45 -26.16
CA ILE A 65 -0.44 -23.81 -26.06
C ILE A 65 -1.09 -24.12 -27.40
N SER A 66 -0.40 -24.92 -28.23
CA SER A 66 -1.01 -25.58 -29.36
C SER A 66 -1.93 -26.66 -28.82
N VAL A 67 -3.22 -26.47 -28.92
CA VAL A 67 -4.23 -27.51 -28.72
C VAL A 67 -4.64 -28.02 -30.10
N GLU A 68 -4.42 -29.34 -30.30
CA GLU A 68 -4.91 -30.07 -31.46
C GLU A 68 -6.43 -30.12 -31.54
N GLU A 69 -6.93 -30.18 -32.76
CA GLU A 69 -8.30 -30.13 -33.21
C GLU A 69 -9.28 -31.08 -32.47
N GLY A 70 -10.46 -30.56 -32.22
CA GLY A 70 -11.66 -31.39 -31.97
C GLY A 70 -12.88 -30.61 -31.56
N LEU A 71 -13.81 -30.44 -32.52
CA LEU A 71 -15.24 -30.11 -32.44
C LEU A 71 -15.69 -28.66 -32.15
N ALA A 72 -16.14 -28.06 -33.24
CA ALA A 72 -17.34 -27.20 -33.40
C ALA A 72 -17.91 -26.47 -32.17
N GLY A 73 -17.46 -25.25 -31.98
CA GLY A 73 -18.13 -24.20 -31.21
C GLY A 73 -17.53 -22.90 -31.72
N GLY A 74 -18.36 -21.98 -32.23
CA GLY A 74 -17.90 -20.70 -32.76
C GLY A 74 -17.03 -19.91 -31.80
N PRO A 75 -16.26 -18.91 -32.28
CA PRO A 75 -15.31 -18.17 -31.46
C PRO A 75 -16.07 -17.47 -30.33
N GLN A 76 -15.98 -18.01 -29.12
CA GLN A 76 -16.32 -17.25 -27.93
C GLN A 76 -15.23 -16.17 -27.79
N ALA A 77 -15.67 -14.91 -27.92
CA ALA A 77 -14.84 -13.78 -27.61
C ALA A 77 -14.31 -13.96 -26.16
N VAL A 78 -13.02 -14.18 -26.02
CA VAL A 78 -12.34 -14.14 -24.72
C VAL A 78 -12.60 -12.74 -24.17
N PRO A 79 -13.17 -12.57 -22.96
CA PRO A 79 -13.31 -11.25 -22.38
C PRO A 79 -11.92 -10.60 -22.34
N GLN A 80 -11.72 -9.52 -23.08
CA GLN A 80 -10.53 -8.71 -22.93
C GLN A 80 -10.57 -8.15 -21.51
N GLU A 81 -9.64 -8.55 -20.65
CA GLU A 81 -9.51 -7.97 -19.33
C GLU A 81 -9.24 -6.47 -19.50
N GLU A 82 -10.18 -5.67 -19.04
CA GLU A 82 -10.09 -4.22 -19.09
C GLU A 82 -8.95 -3.75 -18.20
N THR A 83 -7.88 -3.23 -18.81
CA THR A 83 -6.74 -2.69 -18.09
C THR A 83 -6.99 -1.22 -17.76
N TRP A 84 -6.84 -0.88 -16.50
CA TRP A 84 -6.95 0.49 -15.99
C TRP A 84 -5.57 0.99 -15.62
N VAL A 85 -5.13 2.13 -16.17
CA VAL A 85 -3.78 2.65 -15.97
C VAL A 85 -3.84 4.10 -15.48
N CYS A 86 -3.05 4.43 -14.47
CA CYS A 86 -2.80 5.82 -14.12
C CYS A 86 -1.49 6.33 -14.71
N ASN A 87 -1.45 7.65 -14.94
CA ASN A 87 -0.25 8.39 -15.25
C ASN A 87 -0.31 9.70 -14.46
N ALA A 88 0.20 9.69 -13.23
CA ALA A 88 0.13 10.81 -12.31
C ALA A 88 1.52 11.32 -11.94
N GLN A 89 1.65 12.62 -11.69
CA GLN A 89 2.87 13.20 -11.14
C GLN A 89 2.71 13.43 -9.65
N LEU A 90 3.63 12.87 -8.88
CA LEU A 90 3.74 13.09 -7.44
C LEU A 90 4.81 14.17 -7.21
N SER A 91 4.43 15.27 -6.58
CA SER A 91 5.35 16.33 -6.18
C SER A 91 6.28 15.86 -5.06
N GLU A 92 7.35 16.59 -4.83
CA GLU A 92 8.28 16.28 -3.76
C GLU A 92 7.60 16.31 -2.39
N PRO A 93 7.77 15.25 -1.56
CA PRO A 93 7.28 15.24 -0.20
C PRO A 93 7.98 16.27 0.67
N SER A 94 7.29 16.85 1.63
CA SER A 94 7.90 17.78 2.58
C SER A 94 9.01 17.12 3.38
N GLY A 95 10.18 17.77 3.42
CA GLY A 95 11.34 17.29 4.16
C GLY A 95 12.10 16.14 3.49
N TYR A 96 11.85 15.87 2.22
CA TYR A 96 12.64 14.94 1.43
C TYR A 96 14.00 15.56 1.07
N ALA A 97 15.08 14.80 1.27
CA ALA A 97 16.45 15.21 0.98
C ALA A 97 17.25 14.08 0.28
N GLY A 98 16.57 13.24 -0.50
CA GLY A 98 17.20 12.13 -1.24
C GLY A 98 17.22 10.79 -0.51
N GLU A 99 16.42 10.64 0.54
CA GLU A 99 16.27 9.39 1.27
C GLU A 99 15.56 8.31 0.44
N THR A 100 15.50 7.11 0.97
CA THR A 100 14.64 6.06 0.43
C THR A 100 13.17 6.44 0.63
N VAL A 101 12.36 6.26 -0.39
CA VAL A 101 10.91 6.41 -0.29
C VAL A 101 10.22 5.10 -0.60
N ARG A 102 9.09 4.88 0.06
CA ARG A 102 8.12 3.86 -0.29
C ARG A 102 6.87 4.55 -0.81
N ILE A 103 6.39 4.14 -1.98
CA ILE A 103 5.15 4.65 -2.57
C ILE A 103 4.13 3.53 -2.56
N THR A 104 2.97 3.79 -1.95
CA THR A 104 1.84 2.87 -1.98
C THR A 104 0.67 3.48 -2.72
N LEU A 105 -0.12 2.62 -3.35
CA LEU A 105 -1.37 2.95 -4.01
C LEU A 105 -2.52 2.30 -3.26
N ALA A 106 -3.51 3.12 -2.88
CA ALA A 106 -4.76 2.67 -2.29
C ALA A 106 -5.89 2.81 -3.32
N GLN A 107 -6.62 1.72 -3.58
CA GLN A 107 -7.83 1.68 -4.39
C GLN A 107 -8.84 0.77 -3.68
N ASN A 108 -10.08 1.23 -3.53
CA ASN A 108 -11.08 0.56 -2.71
C ASN A 108 -10.51 0.19 -1.32
N ASP A 109 -10.52 -1.09 -0.98
CA ASP A 109 -10.00 -1.62 0.28
C ASP A 109 -8.58 -2.22 0.14
N THR A 110 -7.93 -2.02 -1.02
CA THR A 110 -6.60 -2.58 -1.31
C THR A 110 -5.55 -1.49 -1.23
N ILE A 111 -4.46 -1.77 -0.49
CA ILE A 111 -3.26 -0.94 -0.48
C ILE A 111 -2.09 -1.82 -0.91
N ARG A 112 -1.31 -1.35 -1.88
CA ARG A 112 -0.13 -2.06 -2.36
C ARG A 112 1.06 -1.14 -2.54
N THR A 113 2.25 -1.63 -2.28
CA THR A 113 3.49 -0.92 -2.59
C THR A 113 3.73 -0.99 -4.10
N VAL A 114 3.94 0.17 -4.70
CA VAL A 114 4.20 0.31 -6.15
C VAL A 114 5.64 0.73 -6.44
N PHE A 115 6.34 1.26 -5.46
CA PHE A 115 7.75 1.61 -5.57
C PHE A 115 8.39 1.66 -4.18
N GLU A 116 9.64 1.20 -4.07
CA GLU A 116 10.50 1.42 -2.90
C GLU A 116 11.94 1.61 -3.37
N GLY A 117 12.55 2.70 -2.97
CA GLY A 117 13.93 3.03 -3.34
C GLY A 117 14.20 4.54 -3.30
N ARG A 118 15.38 4.93 -3.73
CA ARG A 118 15.72 6.34 -3.94
C ARG A 118 15.21 6.80 -5.29
N THR A 119 14.66 7.99 -5.36
CA THR A 119 14.13 8.58 -6.59
C THR A 119 14.28 10.10 -6.58
N THR A 120 13.88 10.73 -7.66
CA THR A 120 13.78 12.19 -7.77
C THR A 120 12.33 12.60 -7.97
N PHE A 121 12.00 13.79 -7.54
CA PHE A 121 10.68 14.38 -7.75
C PHE A 121 10.73 15.54 -8.74
N PRO A 122 9.65 15.80 -9.51
CA PRO A 122 8.37 15.05 -9.49
C PRO A 122 8.53 13.61 -9.98
N TYR A 123 7.90 12.67 -9.26
CA TYR A 123 7.89 11.25 -9.61
C TYR A 123 6.69 10.93 -10.50
N VAL A 124 6.94 10.27 -11.64
CA VAL A 124 5.86 9.83 -12.53
C VAL A 124 5.37 8.46 -12.08
N LEU A 125 4.19 8.42 -11.48
CA LEU A 125 3.51 7.19 -11.10
C LEU A 125 2.75 6.65 -12.32
N ARG A 126 3.24 5.56 -12.89
CA ARG A 126 2.59 4.85 -13.99
C ARG A 126 2.39 3.39 -13.61
N VAL A 127 1.18 3.05 -13.20
CA VAL A 127 0.84 1.71 -12.70
C VAL A 127 -0.56 1.31 -13.16
N GLU A 128 -0.78 0.00 -13.26
CA GLU A 128 -2.10 -0.55 -13.44
C GLU A 128 -2.91 -0.44 -12.15
N GLY A 129 -4.20 -0.17 -12.28
CA GLY A 129 -5.18 -0.12 -11.19
C GLY A 129 -6.05 -1.36 -11.14
N GLU A 130 -6.95 -1.37 -10.18
CA GLU A 130 -7.99 -2.39 -10.11
C GLU A 130 -9.00 -2.22 -11.26
N PRO A 131 -9.45 -3.30 -11.91
CA PRO A 131 -10.46 -3.24 -12.96
C PRO A 131 -11.74 -2.55 -12.47
N GLY A 132 -12.20 -1.57 -13.25
CA GLY A 132 -13.41 -0.82 -12.91
C GLY A 132 -13.24 0.29 -11.88
N VAL A 133 -12.04 0.50 -11.35
CA VAL A 133 -11.73 1.54 -10.34
C VAL A 133 -11.05 2.72 -11.00
N SER A 134 -11.77 3.83 -11.14
CA SER A 134 -11.30 5.02 -11.84
C SER A 134 -10.47 5.98 -11.00
N GLU A 135 -10.45 5.84 -9.69
CA GLU A 135 -9.73 6.72 -8.79
C GLU A 135 -8.98 5.94 -7.72
N GLY A 136 -7.91 6.55 -7.21
CA GLY A 136 -7.11 6.02 -6.11
C GLY A 136 -6.41 7.11 -5.34
N MET A 137 -5.64 6.69 -4.34
CA MET A 137 -4.82 7.55 -3.50
C MET A 137 -3.40 6.99 -3.45
N ALA A 138 -2.40 7.84 -3.64
CA ALA A 138 -1.01 7.44 -3.43
C ALA A 138 -0.48 8.03 -2.11
N TYR A 139 0.33 7.25 -1.41
CA TYR A 139 1.07 7.70 -0.24
C TYR A 139 2.56 7.56 -0.52
N VAL A 140 3.32 8.59 -0.20
CA VAL A 140 4.78 8.58 -0.25
C VAL A 140 5.30 8.64 1.18
N TYR A 141 5.98 7.61 1.60
CA TYR A 141 6.66 7.50 2.88
C TYR A 141 8.14 7.79 2.66
N VAL A 142 8.68 8.79 3.33
CA VAL A 142 10.12 9.03 3.39
C VAL A 142 10.69 8.22 4.54
N LEU A 143 11.66 7.36 4.26
CA LEU A 143 12.23 6.42 5.23
C LEU A 143 13.60 6.92 5.73
N ASP A 144 13.92 6.64 7.00
CA ASP A 144 15.26 6.82 7.53
C ASP A 144 16.19 5.66 7.11
N ASP A 145 17.47 5.72 7.50
CA ASP A 145 18.47 4.69 7.17
C ASP A 145 18.16 3.32 7.80
N ASN A 146 17.25 3.27 8.77
CA ASN A 146 16.81 2.04 9.42
C ASN A 146 15.48 1.52 8.82
N GLY A 147 14.92 2.21 7.82
CA GLY A 147 13.65 1.86 7.19
C GLY A 147 12.41 2.35 7.92
N ASN A 148 12.57 3.18 8.97
CA ASN A 148 11.42 3.76 9.67
C ASN A 148 10.88 4.97 8.91
N VAL A 149 9.57 5.19 9.01
CA VAL A 149 8.90 6.33 8.37
C VAL A 149 9.24 7.63 9.08
N LYS A 150 9.87 8.57 8.38
CA LYS A 150 10.13 9.95 8.83
C LYS A 150 8.94 10.85 8.56
N THR A 151 8.43 10.82 7.34
CA THR A 151 7.28 11.65 6.92
C THR A 151 6.41 10.87 5.94
N THR A 152 5.13 11.23 5.90
CA THR A 152 4.16 10.67 4.95
C THR A 152 3.44 11.80 4.23
N THR A 153 3.35 11.71 2.92
CA THR A 153 2.58 12.65 2.09
C THR A 153 1.53 11.87 1.30
N SER A 154 0.28 12.33 1.33
CA SER A 154 -0.83 11.72 0.59
C SER A 154 -1.17 12.53 -0.66
N TYR A 155 -1.43 11.84 -1.76
CA TYR A 155 -1.86 12.40 -3.04
C TYR A 155 -3.22 11.82 -3.39
N LYS A 156 -4.25 12.66 -3.35
CA LYS A 156 -5.64 12.29 -3.63
C LYS A 156 -5.97 12.50 -5.11
N GLY A 157 -6.99 11.80 -5.59
CA GLY A 157 -7.49 11.98 -6.95
C GLY A 157 -6.52 11.45 -8.01
N ILE A 158 -5.85 10.34 -7.74
CA ILE A 158 -5.08 9.61 -8.75
C ILE A 158 -6.09 8.95 -9.69
N VAL A 159 -6.17 9.45 -10.93
CA VAL A 159 -7.15 9.00 -11.91
C VAL A 159 -6.59 7.86 -12.75
N PHE A 160 -7.38 6.80 -12.89
CA PHE A 160 -7.12 5.65 -13.75
C PHE A 160 -8.01 5.72 -14.98
N GLN A 161 -7.43 5.45 -16.12
CA GLN A 161 -8.14 5.42 -17.41
C GLN A 161 -8.10 4.01 -17.97
N LYS A 162 -9.23 3.59 -18.51
CA LYS A 162 -9.35 2.33 -19.24
C LYS A 162 -8.54 2.43 -20.53
N GLN A 163 -7.73 1.40 -20.79
CA GLN A 163 -6.95 1.24 -22.01
C GLN A 163 -7.67 0.32 -23.00
#